data_789d1e5e0bf442b8a36520ef73cd2427
#
_entry.id   789d1e5e0bf442b8a36520ef73cd2427
#
_cell.length_a   1.000
_cell.length_b   1.000
_cell.length_c   1.000
_cell.angle_alpha   90.00
_cell.angle_beta   90.00
_cell.angle_gamma   90.00
#
_symmetry.space_group_name_H-M   'P 1'
#
loop_
_entity.id
_entity.type
_entity.pdbx_description
1 polymer ?
#
loop_
_entity_poly.entity_id
_entity_poly.type
_entity_poly.pdbx_seq_one_letter_code
_entity_poly.pdbx_strand_id
1 'polypeptide(L)'
;MKIAEHLTKPISKILKFLLRRLVFVTVAIILQMIWMTYMVVVIGEYSKAIEWVFRIFSITVVIYIANKDDNPAYKLAWTIPILLFPIFGGFLYLVLGDKQPAKKLRMELEQSIEDTEFLLGQDYGVMERLEQEDYQVAGQAKYIDQYGGYPIYENSDAKYYPSGEAMFEELIEDLKTAKHYIFMEFFIVSRGYMWDTILEVLKDRVNDGVEVRFMYDDVGCVDLLPYKYYKELERFGIMAMPFNPIKPFVSTAWNNRDHRKVVVIDGHTAYTGGLNLSDEYINKVERFGYWKDAGLKVTGDAVWNFTVMFLQVWNAIRKTDEGYGAFLPHKHYEDAFKGKGFIQPYADNPLDHEIVGENVYLNIINTANHYVYIYTPYLIIDNEMTTALCLAAKRGVDIKIVTPGIPDKKLVFLLTQSYYKQLVEAGIHIYEYTPGFIHAKCFASDDKVATVGTINMDYRSLYLHFENGVFMYKNDAVMQLKHDMEKTFEISQRITKAMCQGNLRKTLTQSVLRLLAPLL
;
A
#
# COMPACT_ATOMS: atom_id res chain seq x y z
N MET A 1 43.21 -5.73 -32.92
CA MET A 1 42.50 -4.73 -32.10
C MET A 1 40.98 -4.91 -32.12
N LYS A 2 40.31 -5.21 -33.25
CA LYS A 2 38.83 -5.40 -33.33
C LYS A 2 38.26 -6.66 -32.62
N ILE A 3 39.05 -7.72 -32.43
CA ILE A 3 38.61 -8.96 -31.77
C ILE A 3 38.51 -8.80 -30.23
N ALA A 4 39.38 -8.00 -29.62
CA ALA A 4 39.34 -7.73 -28.18
C ALA A 4 38.12 -6.87 -27.77
N GLU A 5 37.69 -5.95 -28.63
CA GLU A 5 36.49 -5.10 -28.40
C GLU A 5 35.17 -5.90 -28.44
N HIS A 6 35.12 -6.96 -29.24
CA HIS A 6 33.91 -7.81 -29.33
C HIS A 6 33.72 -8.76 -28.14
N LEU A 7 34.80 -9.15 -27.47
CA LEU A 7 34.77 -10.01 -26.28
C LEU A 7 34.56 -9.20 -24.98
N THR A 8 34.95 -7.95 -24.93
CA THR A 8 34.77 -7.09 -23.75
C THR A 8 33.36 -6.55 -23.58
N LYS A 9 32.60 -6.36 -24.67
CA LYS A 9 31.20 -5.87 -24.61
C LYS A 9 30.22 -6.82 -23.91
N PRO A 10 30.21 -8.16 -24.15
CA PRO A 10 29.33 -9.06 -23.42
C PRO A 10 29.76 -9.21 -21.94
N ILE A 11 31.08 -9.24 -21.67
CA ILE A 11 31.61 -9.33 -20.29
C ILE A 11 31.23 -8.09 -19.49
N SER A 12 31.31 -6.90 -20.09
CA SER A 12 30.89 -5.65 -19.43
C SER A 12 29.38 -5.59 -19.17
N LYS A 13 28.54 -6.17 -20.04
CA LYS A 13 27.10 -6.27 -19.83
C LYS A 13 26.74 -7.26 -18.73
N ILE A 14 27.41 -8.43 -18.70
CA ILE A 14 27.24 -9.44 -17.63
C ILE A 14 27.72 -8.86 -16.30
N LEU A 15 28.86 -8.19 -16.26
CA LEU A 15 29.40 -7.57 -15.05
C LEU A 15 28.47 -6.45 -14.55
N LYS A 16 27.96 -5.61 -15.45
CA LYS A 16 26.95 -4.58 -15.10
C LYS A 16 25.63 -5.19 -14.61
N PHE A 17 25.22 -6.33 -15.15
CA PHE A 17 24.04 -7.07 -14.70
C PHE A 17 24.27 -7.65 -13.29
N LEU A 18 25.42 -8.31 -13.06
CA LEU A 18 25.77 -8.87 -11.74
C LEU A 18 26.02 -7.81 -10.66
N LEU A 19 26.41 -6.59 -11.07
CA LEU A 19 26.62 -5.45 -10.17
C LEU A 19 25.31 -4.68 -9.88
N ARG A 20 24.17 -5.04 -10.48
CA ARG A 20 22.88 -4.50 -10.05
C ARG A 20 22.60 -4.91 -8.62
N ARG A 21 22.24 -3.95 -7.79
CA ARG A 21 21.98 -4.14 -6.36
C ARG A 21 20.98 -5.30 -6.11
N LEU A 22 19.90 -5.35 -6.89
CA LEU A 22 18.89 -6.41 -6.79
C LEU A 22 19.50 -7.80 -7.10
N VAL A 23 20.30 -7.94 -8.15
CA VAL A 23 20.94 -9.21 -8.52
C VAL A 23 21.90 -9.67 -7.44
N PHE A 24 22.73 -8.77 -6.91
CA PHE A 24 23.65 -9.08 -5.82
C PHE A 24 22.90 -9.59 -4.58
N VAL A 25 21.86 -8.88 -4.19
CA VAL A 25 21.01 -9.26 -3.05
C VAL A 25 20.32 -10.60 -3.30
N THR A 26 19.74 -10.82 -4.48
CA THR A 26 19.09 -12.09 -4.84
C THR A 26 20.06 -13.25 -4.80
N VAL A 27 21.26 -13.08 -5.35
CA VAL A 27 22.31 -14.13 -5.32
C VAL A 27 22.73 -14.43 -3.88
N ALA A 28 22.94 -13.41 -3.05
CA ALA A 28 23.30 -13.59 -1.63
C ALA A 28 22.21 -14.37 -0.88
N ILE A 29 20.94 -14.10 -1.14
CA ILE A 29 19.81 -14.83 -0.55
C ILE A 29 19.79 -16.28 -1.01
N ILE A 30 19.91 -16.52 -2.33
CA ILE A 30 19.95 -17.88 -2.87
C ILE A 30 21.09 -18.69 -2.23
N LEU A 31 22.29 -18.11 -2.13
CA LEU A 31 23.43 -18.76 -1.49
C LEU A 31 23.16 -19.05 0.00
N GLN A 32 22.55 -18.11 0.72
CA GLN A 32 22.14 -18.29 2.11
C GLN A 32 21.12 -19.43 2.25
N MET A 33 20.12 -19.49 1.37
CA MET A 33 19.11 -20.56 1.37
C MET A 33 19.74 -21.92 1.04
N ILE A 34 20.64 -22.00 0.05
CA ILE A 34 21.35 -23.23 -0.31
C ILE A 34 22.20 -23.70 0.87
N TRP A 35 22.96 -22.79 1.51
CA TRP A 35 23.80 -23.11 2.68
C TRP A 35 22.95 -23.62 3.85
N MET A 36 21.82 -22.95 4.16
CA MET A 36 20.90 -23.38 5.20
C MET A 36 20.31 -24.78 4.89
N THR A 37 19.85 -25.01 3.66
CA THR A 37 19.32 -26.31 3.23
C THR A 37 20.39 -27.40 3.34
N TYR A 38 21.62 -27.13 2.87
CA TYR A 38 22.73 -28.05 2.97
C TYR A 38 23.05 -28.42 4.41
N MET A 39 23.15 -27.43 5.31
CA MET A 39 23.39 -27.67 6.75
C MET A 39 22.31 -28.55 7.36
N VAL A 40 21.04 -28.28 7.03
CA VAL A 40 19.90 -29.07 7.53
C VAL A 40 19.96 -30.53 7.02
N VAL A 41 20.27 -30.76 5.74
CA VAL A 41 20.39 -32.10 5.16
C VAL A 41 21.57 -32.86 5.77
N VAL A 42 22.74 -32.24 5.83
CA VAL A 42 23.95 -32.84 6.40
C VAL A 42 23.77 -33.21 7.89
N ILE A 43 23.15 -32.31 8.67
CA ILE A 43 22.86 -32.61 10.08
C ILE A 43 21.86 -33.76 10.22
N GLY A 44 20.83 -33.82 9.33
CA GLY A 44 19.80 -34.86 9.32
C GLY A 44 20.34 -36.26 8.99
N GLU A 45 21.40 -36.39 8.18
CA GLU A 45 22.00 -37.66 7.82
C GLU A 45 22.81 -38.31 8.95
N TYR A 46 23.29 -37.51 9.93
CA TYR A 46 24.20 -38.01 10.96
C TYR A 46 23.56 -38.69 12.16
N SER A 47 22.22 -38.54 12.41
CA SER A 47 21.58 -39.19 13.55
C SER A 47 20.04 -39.17 13.48
N LYS A 48 19.42 -40.36 13.64
CA LYS A 48 17.94 -40.46 13.82
C LYS A 48 17.43 -39.66 15.03
N ALA A 49 18.25 -39.49 16.06
CA ALA A 49 17.89 -38.70 17.22
C ALA A 49 17.73 -37.21 16.84
N ILE A 50 18.59 -36.67 15.98
CA ILE A 50 18.52 -35.30 15.48
C ILE A 50 17.24 -35.11 14.64
N GLU A 51 16.89 -36.07 13.79
CA GLU A 51 15.64 -36.03 13.02
C GLU A 51 14.41 -35.91 13.94
N TRP A 52 14.35 -36.70 15.01
CA TRP A 52 13.25 -36.62 15.98
C TRP A 52 13.22 -35.26 16.71
N VAL A 53 14.38 -34.69 17.07
CA VAL A 53 14.45 -33.34 17.66
C VAL A 53 13.84 -32.31 16.73
N PHE A 54 14.19 -32.34 15.43
CA PHE A 54 13.61 -31.40 14.45
C PHE A 54 12.11 -31.63 14.20
N ARG A 55 11.64 -32.86 14.22
CA ARG A 55 10.19 -33.15 14.12
C ARG A 55 9.43 -32.59 15.33
N ILE A 56 9.93 -32.80 16.54
CA ILE A 56 9.33 -32.25 17.77
C ILE A 56 9.36 -30.73 17.71
N PHE A 57 10.49 -30.13 17.32
CA PHE A 57 10.61 -28.68 17.11
C PHE A 57 9.57 -28.16 16.12
N SER A 58 9.41 -28.79 14.95
CA SER A 58 8.42 -28.37 13.95
C SER A 58 6.97 -28.48 14.45
N ILE A 59 6.64 -29.55 15.19
CA ILE A 59 5.32 -29.68 15.83
C ILE A 59 5.11 -28.56 16.84
N THR A 60 6.12 -28.23 17.65
CA THR A 60 6.07 -27.12 18.61
C THR A 60 5.83 -25.77 17.91
N VAL A 61 6.51 -25.53 16.79
CA VAL A 61 6.30 -24.33 15.98
C VAL A 61 4.89 -24.28 15.39
N VAL A 62 4.35 -25.41 14.91
CA VAL A 62 2.96 -25.48 14.43
C VAL A 62 1.96 -25.19 15.55
N ILE A 63 2.16 -25.75 16.74
CA ILE A 63 1.31 -25.44 17.90
C ILE A 63 1.40 -23.96 18.27
N TYR A 64 2.60 -23.38 18.24
CA TYR A 64 2.80 -21.95 18.47
C TYR A 64 2.03 -21.10 17.44
N ILE A 65 2.14 -21.42 16.13
CA ILE A 65 1.41 -20.73 15.05
C ILE A 65 -0.10 -20.85 15.24
N ALA A 66 -0.59 -22.05 15.63
CA ALA A 66 -2.01 -22.28 15.83
C ALA A 66 -2.61 -21.41 16.95
N ASN A 67 -1.83 -21.12 18.00
CA ASN A 67 -2.24 -20.28 19.14
C ASN A 67 -1.99 -18.77 18.95
N LYS A 68 -1.32 -18.36 17.88
CA LYS A 68 -1.07 -16.94 17.60
C LYS A 68 -2.36 -16.26 17.11
N ASP A 69 -2.60 -15.01 17.50
CA ASP A 69 -3.70 -14.19 16.97
C ASP A 69 -3.35 -13.66 15.57
N ASP A 70 -3.43 -14.56 14.59
CA ASP A 70 -3.15 -14.28 13.18
C ASP A 70 -4.30 -14.76 12.30
N ASN A 71 -4.46 -14.15 11.12
CA ASN A 71 -5.41 -14.60 10.11
C ASN A 71 -5.19 -16.10 9.80
N PRO A 72 -6.25 -16.94 9.81
CA PRO A 72 -6.16 -18.38 9.57
C PRO A 72 -5.43 -18.78 8.27
N ALA A 73 -5.52 -17.95 7.22
CA ALA A 73 -4.84 -18.21 5.96
C ALA A 73 -3.31 -18.17 6.12
N TYR A 74 -2.77 -17.24 6.92
CA TYR A 74 -1.33 -17.23 7.26
C TYR A 74 -0.91 -18.47 8.06
N LYS A 75 -1.72 -18.85 9.07
CA LYS A 75 -1.44 -20.05 9.86
C LYS A 75 -1.35 -21.27 8.96
N LEU A 76 -2.28 -21.41 8.02
CA LEU A 76 -2.32 -22.54 7.08
C LEU A 76 -1.15 -22.52 6.10
N ALA A 77 -0.86 -21.34 5.52
CA ALA A 77 0.22 -21.15 4.56
C ALA A 77 1.60 -21.50 5.13
N TRP A 78 1.83 -21.31 6.44
CA TRP A 78 3.06 -21.72 7.12
C TRP A 78 3.02 -23.16 7.64
N THR A 79 1.90 -23.62 8.17
CA THR A 79 1.77 -24.97 8.73
C THR A 79 2.04 -26.06 7.69
N ILE A 80 1.56 -25.89 6.46
CA ILE A 80 1.74 -26.88 5.40
C ILE A 80 3.22 -27.09 5.03
N PRO A 81 4.02 -26.06 4.69
CA PRO A 81 5.46 -26.23 4.45
C PRO A 81 6.22 -26.82 5.64
N ILE A 82 5.86 -26.43 6.88
CA ILE A 82 6.50 -26.94 8.10
C ILE A 82 6.26 -28.44 8.26
N LEU A 83 5.06 -28.91 8.00
CA LEU A 83 4.74 -30.33 8.12
C LEU A 83 5.31 -31.16 6.96
N LEU A 84 5.38 -30.61 5.74
CA LEU A 84 5.98 -31.27 4.58
C LEU A 84 7.51 -31.35 4.68
N PHE A 85 8.13 -30.33 5.24
CA PHE A 85 9.58 -30.21 5.37
C PHE A 85 9.98 -29.89 6.81
N PRO A 86 9.87 -30.84 7.76
CA PRO A 86 9.95 -30.57 9.20
C PRO A 86 11.24 -29.88 9.64
N ILE A 87 12.39 -30.22 9.00
CA ILE A 87 13.68 -29.65 9.36
C ILE A 87 13.79 -28.21 8.82
N PHE A 88 13.40 -28.00 7.57
CA PHE A 88 13.57 -26.72 6.87
C PHE A 88 12.43 -25.71 7.17
N GLY A 89 11.17 -26.20 7.17
CA GLY A 89 10.00 -25.33 7.28
C GLY A 89 9.90 -24.61 8.63
N GLY A 90 10.16 -25.29 9.74
CA GLY A 90 10.18 -24.67 11.07
C GLY A 90 11.26 -23.58 11.20
N PHE A 91 12.44 -23.84 10.64
CA PHE A 91 13.52 -22.85 10.64
C PHE A 91 13.20 -21.66 9.71
N LEU A 92 12.64 -21.93 8.54
CA LEU A 92 12.21 -20.89 7.59
C LEU A 92 11.16 -19.97 8.21
N TYR A 93 10.22 -20.54 8.98
CA TYR A 93 9.23 -19.75 9.72
C TYR A 93 9.87 -18.80 10.74
N LEU A 94 10.86 -19.25 11.49
CA LEU A 94 11.56 -18.39 12.46
C LEU A 94 12.28 -17.20 11.80
N VAL A 95 12.70 -17.36 10.54
CA VAL A 95 13.42 -16.31 9.79
C VAL A 95 12.47 -15.39 9.03
N LEU A 96 11.34 -15.90 8.50
CA LEU A 96 10.46 -15.19 7.59
C LEU A 96 9.00 -15.07 8.07
N GLY A 97 8.63 -15.78 9.14
CA GLY A 97 7.25 -15.85 9.59
C GLY A 97 6.75 -14.63 10.38
N ASP A 98 7.66 -13.78 10.84
CA ASP A 98 7.28 -12.55 11.53
C ASP A 98 6.82 -11.49 10.52
N LYS A 99 5.66 -10.88 10.78
CA LYS A 99 5.06 -9.85 9.93
C LYS A 99 5.53 -8.44 10.29
N GLN A 100 6.06 -8.28 11.49
CA GLN A 100 6.42 -6.96 12.01
C GLN A 100 7.77 -6.47 11.48
N PRO A 101 7.98 -5.16 11.43
CA PRO A 101 9.29 -4.57 11.11
C PRO A 101 10.40 -5.05 12.04
N ALA A 102 11.65 -4.88 11.59
CA ALA A 102 12.80 -5.15 12.45
C ALA A 102 12.64 -4.42 13.79
N LYS A 103 12.90 -5.11 14.90
CA LYS A 103 12.64 -4.64 16.28
C LYS A 103 13.04 -3.18 16.52
N LYS A 104 14.22 -2.76 16.03
CA LYS A 104 14.69 -1.38 16.21
C LYS A 104 13.79 -0.38 15.50
N LEU A 105 13.47 -0.60 14.22
CA LEU A 105 12.60 0.29 13.45
C LEU A 105 11.20 0.33 14.06
N ARG A 106 10.68 -0.83 14.50
CA ARG A 106 9.39 -0.92 15.16
C ARG A 106 9.34 -0.06 16.41
N MET A 107 10.29 -0.23 17.33
CA MET A 107 10.34 0.55 18.58
C MET A 107 10.46 2.06 18.32
N GLU A 108 11.24 2.47 17.32
CA GLU A 108 11.39 3.89 16.97
C GLU A 108 10.09 4.47 16.38
N LEU A 109 9.36 3.70 15.58
CA LEU A 109 8.06 4.09 15.03
C LEU A 109 6.95 4.10 16.10
N GLU A 110 6.84 3.04 16.92
CA GLU A 110 5.90 2.97 18.04
C GLU A 110 6.07 4.18 18.97
N GLN A 111 7.30 4.48 19.37
CA GLN A 111 7.61 5.64 20.20
C GLN A 111 7.20 6.97 19.53
N SER A 112 7.48 7.12 18.23
CA SER A 112 7.10 8.34 17.49
C SER A 112 5.58 8.51 17.38
N ILE A 113 4.83 7.41 17.28
CA ILE A 113 3.36 7.43 17.28
C ILE A 113 2.83 7.82 18.65
N GLU A 114 3.33 7.20 19.73
CA GLU A 114 2.96 7.54 21.10
C GLU A 114 3.27 9.02 21.43
N ASP A 115 4.45 9.51 21.03
CA ASP A 115 4.88 10.90 21.24
C ASP A 115 4.02 11.94 20.48
N THR A 116 3.17 11.49 19.54
CA THR A 116 2.35 12.36 18.69
C THR A 116 0.85 12.18 18.87
N GLU A 117 0.40 11.21 19.65
CA GLU A 117 -1.02 10.93 19.88
C GLU A 117 -1.80 12.17 20.32
N PHE A 118 -1.23 13.01 21.20
CA PHE A 118 -1.86 14.26 21.68
C PHE A 118 -2.05 15.33 20.60
N LEU A 119 -1.39 15.21 19.45
CA LEU A 119 -1.51 16.14 18.33
C LEU A 119 -2.74 15.87 17.45
N LEU A 120 -3.32 14.68 17.55
CA LEU A 120 -4.44 14.21 16.74
C LEU A 120 -5.73 14.11 17.58
N GLY A 121 -6.04 15.14 18.33
CA GLY A 121 -7.25 15.19 19.16
C GLY A 121 -8.52 15.36 18.33
N GLN A 122 -9.53 14.51 18.57
CA GLN A 122 -10.85 14.62 17.94
C GLN A 122 -11.65 15.80 18.52
N ASP A 123 -12.18 16.66 17.65
CA ASP A 123 -13.22 17.61 18.03
C ASP A 123 -14.54 16.87 18.29
N TYR A 124 -14.94 16.82 19.57
CA TYR A 124 -16.19 16.13 19.97
C TYR A 124 -17.43 16.77 19.34
N GLY A 125 -17.44 18.07 19.07
CA GLY A 125 -18.55 18.74 18.40
C GLY A 125 -18.73 18.29 16.96
N VAL A 126 -17.63 18.01 16.24
CA VAL A 126 -17.67 17.42 14.89
C VAL A 126 -18.25 16.00 14.94
N MET A 127 -17.81 15.20 15.91
CA MET A 127 -18.30 13.83 16.07
C MET A 127 -19.79 13.79 16.45
N GLU A 128 -20.25 14.67 17.34
CA GLU A 128 -21.67 14.78 17.71
C GLU A 128 -22.56 15.14 16.51
N ARG A 129 -22.11 16.08 15.68
CA ARG A 129 -22.84 16.45 14.45
C ARG A 129 -22.94 15.27 13.48
N LEU A 130 -21.85 14.53 13.32
CA LEU A 130 -21.84 13.33 12.47
C LEU A 130 -22.76 12.23 13.03
N GLU A 131 -22.81 12.02 14.35
CA GLU A 131 -23.73 11.07 14.98
C GLU A 131 -25.21 11.42 14.77
N GLN A 132 -25.54 12.71 14.83
CA GLN A 132 -26.89 13.19 14.57
C GLN A 132 -27.27 13.03 13.08
N GLU A 133 -26.30 13.09 12.19
CA GLU A 133 -26.52 12.98 10.74
C GLU A 133 -26.58 11.52 10.26
N ASP A 134 -25.64 10.68 10.67
CA ASP A 134 -25.61 9.25 10.36
C ASP A 134 -24.81 8.46 11.41
N TYR A 135 -25.52 7.79 12.28
CA TYR A 135 -24.93 7.02 13.39
C TYR A 135 -23.98 5.90 12.93
N GLN A 136 -24.27 5.25 11.77
CA GLN A 136 -23.42 4.19 11.25
C GLN A 136 -22.08 4.73 10.74
N VAL A 137 -22.13 5.88 10.05
CA VAL A 137 -20.92 6.58 9.58
C VAL A 137 -20.12 7.11 10.76
N ALA A 138 -20.78 7.65 11.79
CA ALA A 138 -20.10 8.05 13.02
C ALA A 138 -19.41 6.88 13.73
N GLY A 139 -20.02 5.68 13.71
CA GLY A 139 -19.38 4.46 14.21
C GLY A 139 -18.09 4.11 13.46
N GLN A 140 -18.08 4.26 12.13
CA GLN A 140 -16.87 4.12 11.31
C GLN A 140 -15.82 5.16 11.67
N ALA A 141 -16.22 6.43 11.78
CA ALA A 141 -15.31 7.52 12.11
C ALA A 141 -14.70 7.35 13.51
N LYS A 142 -15.48 6.93 14.49
CA LYS A 142 -14.99 6.58 15.84
C LYS A 142 -13.98 5.45 15.81
N TYR A 143 -14.23 4.41 15.01
CA TYR A 143 -13.30 3.30 14.86
C TYR A 143 -11.94 3.79 14.33
N ILE A 144 -11.94 4.60 13.28
CA ILE A 144 -10.70 5.16 12.72
C ILE A 144 -9.99 6.08 13.74
N ASP A 145 -10.74 6.89 14.49
CA ASP A 145 -10.19 7.77 15.52
C ASP A 145 -9.57 6.98 16.68
N GLN A 146 -10.31 6.03 17.25
CA GLN A 146 -9.88 5.31 18.46
C GLN A 146 -8.83 4.23 18.22
N TYR A 147 -8.85 3.57 17.08
CA TYR A 147 -7.95 2.46 16.76
C TYR A 147 -6.92 2.81 15.69
N GLY A 148 -7.22 3.73 14.79
CA GLY A 148 -6.26 4.26 13.83
C GLY A 148 -5.52 5.50 14.34
N GLY A 149 -6.08 6.21 15.34
CA GLY A 149 -5.50 7.43 15.90
C GLY A 149 -5.67 8.68 15.02
N TYR A 150 -6.64 8.69 14.09
CA TYR A 150 -6.83 9.80 13.16
C TYR A 150 -8.24 10.42 13.28
N PRO A 151 -8.36 11.69 13.70
CA PRO A 151 -9.66 12.37 13.85
C PRO A 151 -10.32 12.69 12.52
N ILE A 152 -11.65 12.89 12.54
CA ILE A 152 -12.46 13.34 11.41
C ILE A 152 -12.69 14.84 11.45
N TYR A 153 -12.76 15.47 10.28
CA TYR A 153 -12.90 16.92 10.11
C TYR A 153 -14.10 17.28 9.24
N GLU A 154 -14.69 18.44 9.53
CA GLU A 154 -15.82 19.04 8.80
C GLU A 154 -15.38 20.22 7.91
N ASN A 155 -14.36 20.98 8.37
CA ASN A 155 -13.83 22.17 7.71
C ASN A 155 -12.71 21.84 6.70
N SER A 156 -12.95 20.84 5.88
CA SER A 156 -12.02 20.37 4.86
C SER A 156 -12.78 20.01 3.60
N ASP A 157 -12.13 20.08 2.46
CA ASP A 157 -12.71 19.70 1.19
C ASP A 157 -11.82 18.70 0.44
N ALA A 158 -12.41 17.94 -0.48
CA ALA A 158 -11.70 16.98 -1.29
C ALA A 158 -12.09 17.08 -2.77
N LYS A 159 -11.09 16.95 -3.64
CA LYS A 159 -11.27 16.87 -5.10
C LYS A 159 -10.72 15.56 -5.61
N TYR A 160 -11.56 14.80 -6.30
CA TYR A 160 -11.18 13.54 -6.93
C TYR A 160 -10.60 13.76 -8.34
N TYR A 161 -9.57 12.99 -8.69
CA TYR A 161 -8.98 12.94 -10.02
C TYR A 161 -9.14 11.54 -10.62
N PRO A 162 -9.79 11.44 -11.81
CA PRO A 162 -10.05 10.15 -12.45
C PRO A 162 -8.82 9.57 -13.18
N SER A 163 -7.72 10.29 -13.24
CA SER A 163 -6.47 9.86 -13.89
C SER A 163 -5.24 10.51 -13.27
N GLY A 164 -4.08 9.88 -13.50
CA GLY A 164 -2.80 10.40 -13.05
C GLY A 164 -2.41 11.69 -13.74
N GLU A 165 -2.73 11.86 -15.01
CA GLU A 165 -2.47 13.07 -15.78
C GLU A 165 -3.15 14.28 -15.13
N ALA A 166 -4.45 14.15 -14.83
CA ALA A 166 -5.23 15.24 -14.25
C ALA A 166 -4.72 15.65 -12.86
N MET A 167 -4.33 14.68 -12.03
CA MET A 167 -3.74 14.95 -10.73
C MET A 167 -2.35 15.60 -10.87
N PHE A 168 -1.52 15.10 -11.78
CA PHE A 168 -0.15 15.58 -11.96
C PHE A 168 -0.10 17.04 -12.40
N GLU A 169 -0.97 17.44 -13.33
CA GLU A 169 -1.05 18.83 -13.80
C GLU A 169 -1.33 19.80 -12.65
N GLU A 170 -2.31 19.51 -11.80
CA GLU A 170 -2.67 20.38 -10.67
C GLU A 170 -1.62 20.32 -9.55
N LEU A 171 -1.07 19.12 -9.28
CA LEU A 171 0.02 18.97 -8.31
C LEU A 171 1.22 19.86 -8.63
N ILE A 172 1.62 19.95 -9.90
CA ILE A 172 2.74 20.83 -10.32
C ILE A 172 2.42 22.29 -10.03
N GLU A 173 1.19 22.74 -10.31
CA GLU A 173 0.81 24.12 -10.04
C GLU A 173 0.77 24.41 -8.52
N ASP A 174 0.22 23.51 -7.72
CA ASP A 174 0.19 23.67 -6.26
C ASP A 174 1.61 23.66 -5.64
N LEU A 175 2.50 22.78 -6.10
CA LEU A 175 3.90 22.77 -5.64
C LEU A 175 4.61 24.10 -5.89
N LYS A 176 4.34 24.78 -7.01
CA LYS A 176 4.89 26.10 -7.32
C LYS A 176 4.42 27.19 -6.35
N THR A 177 3.27 27.01 -5.71
CA THR A 177 2.70 27.98 -4.78
C THR A 177 3.22 27.86 -3.34
N ALA A 178 3.92 26.78 -3.01
CA ALA A 178 4.45 26.50 -1.68
C ALA A 178 5.34 27.64 -1.19
N LYS A 179 5.14 28.05 0.08
CA LYS A 179 5.85 29.17 0.72
C LYS A 179 6.64 28.77 1.95
N HIS A 180 6.26 27.66 2.62
CA HIS A 180 6.83 27.29 3.91
C HIS A 180 7.46 25.91 3.86
N TYR A 181 6.70 24.87 3.48
CA TYR A 181 7.23 23.53 3.40
C TYR A 181 6.49 22.61 2.43
N ILE A 182 7.21 21.61 1.93
CA ILE A 182 6.70 20.50 1.11
C ILE A 182 7.19 19.20 1.71
N PHE A 183 6.28 18.30 2.06
CA PHE A 183 6.59 16.92 2.45
C PHE A 183 6.11 15.96 1.37
N MET A 184 6.96 15.02 0.98
CA MET A 184 6.62 14.03 -0.04
C MET A 184 7.09 12.65 0.38
N GLU A 185 6.22 11.65 0.21
CA GLU A 185 6.44 10.25 0.57
C GLU A 185 5.89 9.34 -0.53
N PHE A 186 6.76 8.49 -1.12
CA PHE A 186 6.37 7.65 -2.26
C PHE A 186 7.02 6.28 -2.23
N PHE A 187 6.26 5.25 -2.64
CA PHE A 187 6.78 3.89 -2.76
C PHE A 187 7.70 3.72 -3.96
N ILE A 188 7.29 4.20 -5.15
CA ILE A 188 8.09 4.15 -6.38
C ILE A 188 8.43 5.56 -6.84
N VAL A 189 9.70 5.77 -7.16
CA VAL A 189 10.21 6.95 -7.84
C VAL A 189 11.12 6.49 -8.98
N SER A 190 10.86 6.95 -10.18
CA SER A 190 11.65 6.64 -11.37
C SER A 190 12.05 7.90 -12.10
N ARG A 191 13.30 8.00 -12.52
CA ARG A 191 13.72 9.09 -13.39
C ARG A 191 12.93 9.06 -14.69
N GLY A 192 12.44 10.21 -15.11
CA GLY A 192 11.60 10.40 -16.27
C GLY A 192 10.90 11.75 -16.23
N TYR A 193 10.01 11.99 -17.16
CA TYR A 193 9.32 13.28 -17.30
C TYR A 193 8.60 13.71 -16.01
N MET A 194 7.83 12.79 -15.38
CA MET A 194 7.06 13.11 -14.18
C MET A 194 7.95 13.55 -13.03
N TRP A 195 8.92 12.71 -12.67
CA TRP A 195 9.80 13.01 -11.53
C TRP A 195 10.73 14.18 -11.81
N ASP A 196 11.33 14.24 -12.99
CA ASP A 196 12.27 15.32 -13.32
C ASP A 196 11.56 16.69 -13.33
N THR A 197 10.29 16.75 -13.78
CA THR A 197 9.47 17.98 -13.71
C THR A 197 9.21 18.38 -12.25
N ILE A 198 8.81 17.44 -11.39
CA ILE A 198 8.61 17.71 -9.95
C ILE A 198 9.93 18.18 -9.33
N LEU A 199 11.03 17.49 -9.59
CA LEU A 199 12.34 17.80 -9.01
C LEU A 199 12.79 19.23 -9.35
N GLU A 200 12.57 19.71 -10.57
CA GLU A 200 12.90 21.09 -10.92
C GLU A 200 12.06 22.09 -10.10
N VAL A 201 10.75 21.85 -9.95
CA VAL A 201 9.90 22.69 -9.08
C VAL A 201 10.40 22.66 -7.62
N LEU A 202 10.76 21.49 -7.09
CA LEU A 202 11.28 21.39 -5.71
C LEU A 202 12.59 22.16 -5.53
N LYS A 203 13.49 22.13 -6.51
CA LYS A 203 14.74 22.92 -6.49
C LYS A 203 14.44 24.42 -6.47
N ASP A 204 13.50 24.89 -7.28
CA ASP A 204 13.08 26.28 -7.30
C ASP A 204 12.51 26.71 -5.94
N ARG A 205 11.65 25.86 -5.34
CA ARG A 205 11.10 26.13 -4.00
C ARG A 205 12.17 26.17 -2.90
N VAL A 206 13.15 25.24 -2.93
CA VAL A 206 14.30 25.29 -2.01
C VAL A 206 15.09 26.59 -2.17
N ASN A 207 15.34 27.03 -3.40
CA ASN A 207 16.03 28.31 -3.65
C ASN A 207 15.24 29.51 -3.13
N ASP A 208 13.90 29.42 -3.08
CA ASP A 208 13.02 30.42 -2.48
C ASP A 208 12.89 30.29 -0.95
N GLY A 209 13.61 29.36 -0.32
CA GLY A 209 13.66 29.17 1.12
C GLY A 209 12.58 28.23 1.68
N VAL A 210 11.85 27.50 0.83
CA VAL A 210 10.86 26.50 1.25
C VAL A 210 11.59 25.25 1.75
N GLU A 211 11.16 24.74 2.90
CA GLU A 211 11.66 23.47 3.43
C GLU A 211 11.09 22.28 2.65
N VAL A 212 11.94 21.45 2.06
CA VAL A 212 11.50 20.27 1.31
C VAL A 212 12.03 19.00 1.96
N ARG A 213 11.11 18.11 2.37
CA ARG A 213 11.41 16.75 2.88
C ARG A 213 10.88 15.70 1.91
N PHE A 214 11.74 14.77 1.53
CA PHE A 214 11.42 13.71 0.58
C PHE A 214 11.78 12.33 1.11
N MET A 215 10.82 11.43 1.19
CA MET A 215 11.00 10.04 1.57
C MET A 215 10.57 9.10 0.45
N TYR A 216 11.35 8.03 0.23
CA TYR A 216 11.00 7.01 -0.75
C TYR A 216 11.33 5.61 -0.23
N ASP A 217 10.53 4.61 -0.62
CA ASP A 217 10.81 3.22 -0.25
C ASP A 217 12.02 2.69 -1.03
N ASP A 218 12.98 2.09 -0.31
CA ASP A 218 14.24 1.64 -0.92
C ASP A 218 14.03 0.41 -1.82
N VAL A 219 13.07 -0.47 -1.51
CA VAL A 219 12.74 -1.64 -2.35
C VAL A 219 11.97 -1.23 -3.59
N GLY A 220 10.98 -0.34 -3.43
CA GLY A 220 10.21 0.19 -4.54
C GLY A 220 11.07 0.91 -5.58
N CYS A 221 12.22 1.47 -5.16
CA CYS A 221 13.12 2.24 -6.00
C CYS A 221 14.44 1.54 -6.37
N VAL A 222 14.65 0.28 -5.95
CA VAL A 222 15.97 -0.38 -5.99
C VAL A 222 16.62 -0.46 -7.38
N ASP A 223 15.83 -0.66 -8.43
CA ASP A 223 16.28 -0.73 -9.84
C ASP A 223 16.03 0.57 -10.63
N LEU A 224 15.33 1.52 -10.03
CA LEU A 224 14.83 2.73 -10.68
C LEU A 224 15.68 3.97 -10.36
N LEU A 225 16.24 4.02 -9.15
CA LEU A 225 17.08 5.11 -8.69
C LEU A 225 18.54 4.66 -8.46
N PRO A 226 19.53 5.57 -8.61
CA PRO A 226 20.91 5.29 -8.23
C PRO A 226 21.05 4.96 -6.74
N TYR A 227 22.01 4.10 -6.41
CA TYR A 227 22.32 3.81 -5.00
C TYR A 227 22.64 5.10 -4.23
N LYS A 228 22.00 5.28 -3.06
CA LYS A 228 22.10 6.49 -2.23
C LYS A 228 21.61 7.77 -2.94
N TYR A 229 20.55 7.66 -3.74
CA TYR A 229 19.96 8.79 -4.46
C TYR A 229 19.62 9.98 -3.55
N TYR A 230 19.24 9.73 -2.29
CA TYR A 230 19.00 10.78 -1.30
C TYR A 230 20.16 11.77 -1.16
N LYS A 231 21.42 11.31 -1.33
CA LYS A 231 22.58 12.22 -1.31
C LYS A 231 22.68 13.15 -2.52
N GLU A 232 22.09 12.76 -3.63
CA GLU A 232 21.96 13.62 -4.82
C GLU A 232 20.94 14.73 -4.54
N LEU A 233 19.79 14.38 -3.93
CA LEU A 233 18.74 15.33 -3.53
C LEU A 233 19.25 16.32 -2.47
N GLU A 234 20.01 15.85 -1.48
CA GLU A 234 20.60 16.71 -0.44
C GLU A 234 21.55 17.78 -1.00
N ARG A 235 22.21 17.54 -2.17
CA ARG A 235 23.03 18.54 -2.84
C ARG A 235 22.21 19.71 -3.42
N PHE A 236 20.92 19.51 -3.63
CA PHE A 236 19.98 20.53 -4.06
C PHE A 236 19.27 21.21 -2.88
N GLY A 237 19.67 20.89 -1.63
CA GLY A 237 19.02 21.41 -0.44
C GLY A 237 17.73 20.69 -0.02
N ILE A 238 17.35 19.61 -0.73
CA ILE A 238 16.20 18.79 -0.40
C ILE A 238 16.62 17.79 0.69
N MET A 239 16.00 17.83 1.86
CA MET A 239 16.21 16.81 2.88
C MET A 239 15.59 15.49 2.40
N ALA A 240 16.38 14.45 2.24
CA ALA A 240 15.89 13.20 1.67
C ALA A 240 16.38 11.97 2.44
N MET A 241 15.56 10.90 2.44
CA MET A 241 15.95 9.61 3.01
C MET A 241 15.20 8.43 2.37
N PRO A 242 15.83 7.23 2.31
CA PRO A 242 15.14 6.01 1.95
C PRO A 242 14.46 5.41 3.19
N PHE A 243 13.21 4.95 3.03
CA PHE A 243 12.55 4.12 4.03
C PHE A 243 13.08 2.68 3.96
N ASN A 244 13.35 2.09 5.12
CA ASN A 244 13.75 0.69 5.36
C ASN A 244 14.74 0.14 4.31
N PRO A 245 16.00 0.63 4.29
CA PRO A 245 16.98 0.28 3.27
C PRO A 245 17.26 -1.22 3.19
N ILE A 246 17.34 -1.74 1.97
CA ILE A 246 17.56 -3.15 1.69
C ILE A 246 18.97 -3.58 2.13
N LYS A 247 19.03 -4.66 2.92
CA LYS A 247 20.29 -5.29 3.33
C LYS A 247 20.44 -6.63 2.63
N PRO A 248 21.66 -7.10 2.29
CA PRO A 248 21.87 -8.34 1.55
C PRO A 248 21.76 -9.61 2.42
N PHE A 249 20.84 -9.61 3.38
CA PHE A 249 20.55 -10.75 4.25
C PHE A 249 19.04 -10.98 4.26
N VAL A 250 18.63 -12.25 4.27
CA VAL A 250 17.21 -12.60 4.45
C VAL A 250 16.75 -12.11 5.82
N SER A 251 15.71 -11.30 5.82
CA SER A 251 15.15 -10.71 7.03
C SER A 251 13.67 -10.41 6.80
N THR A 252 12.85 -10.57 7.84
CA THR A 252 11.44 -10.16 7.89
C THR A 252 11.25 -8.68 7.55
N ALA A 253 12.26 -7.84 7.85
CA ALA A 253 12.27 -6.41 7.51
C ALA A 253 12.00 -6.08 6.03
N TRP A 254 12.09 -7.07 5.12
CA TRP A 254 11.78 -6.87 3.70
C TRP A 254 10.29 -6.85 3.41
N ASN A 255 9.48 -7.41 4.29
CA ASN A 255 8.04 -7.49 4.09
C ASN A 255 7.35 -6.14 4.33
N ASN A 256 7.86 -5.34 5.25
CA ASN A 256 7.24 -4.09 5.65
C ASN A 256 7.77 -2.94 4.80
N ARG A 257 6.94 -2.46 3.90
CA ARG A 257 7.26 -1.39 2.96
C ARG A 257 6.36 -0.19 3.19
N ASP A 258 6.89 0.98 2.91
CA ASP A 258 6.11 2.19 2.89
C ASP A 258 5.44 2.34 1.53
N HIS A 259 4.16 1.93 1.49
CA HIS A 259 3.37 1.97 0.25
C HIS A 259 2.50 3.23 0.15
N ARG A 260 2.65 4.17 1.07
CA ARG A 260 1.94 5.45 1.04
C ARG A 260 2.42 6.31 -0.12
N LYS A 261 1.55 7.19 -0.56
CA LYS A 261 1.83 8.23 -1.56
C LYS A 261 1.17 9.48 -1.05
N VAL A 262 1.98 10.35 -0.48
CA VAL A 262 1.53 11.55 0.20
C VAL A 262 2.36 12.75 -0.25
N VAL A 263 1.68 13.83 -0.56
CA VAL A 263 2.29 15.17 -0.69
C VAL A 263 1.57 16.10 0.26
N VAL A 264 2.30 16.85 1.06
CA VAL A 264 1.76 17.92 1.91
C VAL A 264 2.41 19.22 1.51
N ILE A 265 1.60 20.26 1.30
CA ILE A 265 2.05 21.61 0.93
C ILE A 265 1.53 22.59 1.98
N ASP A 266 2.43 23.22 2.69
CA ASP A 266 2.17 24.29 3.67
C ASP A 266 1.10 23.95 4.73
N GLY A 267 0.80 22.67 4.96
CA GLY A 267 -0.15 22.18 5.97
C GLY A 267 -1.63 22.41 5.67
N HIS A 268 -1.97 22.91 4.49
CA HIS A 268 -3.37 23.14 4.11
C HIS A 268 -3.79 22.39 2.83
N THR A 269 -2.85 21.86 2.06
CA THR A 269 -3.12 21.08 0.85
C THR A 269 -2.35 19.77 0.93
N ALA A 270 -3.04 18.66 0.69
CA ALA A 270 -2.42 17.33 0.57
C ALA A 270 -2.92 16.59 -0.66
N TYR A 271 -2.06 15.72 -1.18
CA TYR A 271 -2.40 14.79 -2.27
C TYR A 271 -2.11 13.37 -1.84
N THR A 272 -3.01 12.46 -2.22
CA THR A 272 -2.83 11.01 -2.07
C THR A 272 -3.54 10.24 -3.18
N GLY A 273 -3.39 8.92 -3.22
CA GLY A 273 -4.04 8.04 -4.20
C GLY A 273 -3.15 6.88 -4.61
N GLY A 274 -3.46 6.26 -5.74
CA GLY A 274 -2.70 5.12 -6.25
C GLY A 274 -1.39 5.50 -6.94
N LEU A 275 -1.19 6.75 -7.34
CA LEU A 275 -0.09 7.21 -8.19
C LEU A 275 1.26 7.15 -7.49
N ASN A 276 2.26 6.58 -8.16
CA ASN A 276 3.67 6.77 -7.84
C ASN A 276 4.32 7.80 -8.78
N LEU A 277 5.58 8.14 -8.55
CA LEU A 277 6.32 9.11 -9.36
C LEU A 277 7.08 8.41 -10.50
N SER A 278 6.36 8.00 -11.53
CA SER A 278 6.92 7.37 -12.73
C SER A 278 6.00 7.61 -13.94
N ASP A 279 6.58 7.66 -15.14
CA ASP A 279 5.93 8.11 -16.37
C ASP A 279 4.74 7.25 -16.82
N GLU A 280 4.69 5.97 -16.44
CA GLU A 280 3.54 5.10 -16.70
C GLU A 280 2.27 5.55 -15.97
N TYR A 281 2.38 6.15 -14.78
CA TYR A 281 1.21 6.61 -13.99
C TYR A 281 0.51 7.83 -14.61
N ILE A 282 1.20 8.54 -15.48
CA ILE A 282 0.65 9.67 -16.25
C ILE A 282 0.59 9.38 -17.77
N ASN A 283 0.65 8.11 -18.15
CA ASN A 283 0.55 7.61 -19.52
C ASN A 283 1.54 8.26 -20.52
N LYS A 284 2.68 8.79 -20.05
CA LYS A 284 3.80 9.24 -20.91
C LYS A 284 4.57 8.06 -21.48
N VAL A 285 4.50 6.90 -20.82
CA VAL A 285 5.04 5.62 -21.27
C VAL A 285 3.95 4.59 -21.19
N GLU A 286 3.60 3.98 -22.31
CA GLU A 286 2.67 2.86 -22.34
C GLU A 286 3.38 1.58 -21.91
N ARG A 287 2.91 0.96 -20.82
CA ARG A 287 3.51 -0.25 -20.26
C ARG A 287 2.56 -1.46 -20.27
N PHE A 288 1.29 -1.24 -19.93
CA PHE A 288 0.25 -2.27 -19.87
C PHE A 288 -1.08 -1.72 -20.40
N GLY A 289 -1.06 -1.14 -21.62
CA GLY A 289 -2.14 -0.35 -22.15
C GLY A 289 -2.30 0.97 -21.39
N TYR A 290 -3.49 1.56 -21.40
CA TYR A 290 -3.77 2.77 -20.62
C TYR A 290 -3.73 2.47 -19.13
N TRP A 291 -2.89 3.21 -18.41
CA TRP A 291 -2.76 3.13 -16.95
C TRP A 291 -3.81 4.02 -16.29
N LYS A 292 -4.85 3.39 -15.74
CA LYS A 292 -5.88 4.09 -14.99
C LYS A 292 -5.53 4.10 -13.51
N ASP A 293 -5.32 5.28 -12.97
CA ASP A 293 -5.18 5.48 -11.54
C ASP A 293 -6.20 6.50 -11.02
N ALA A 294 -6.24 6.68 -9.71
CA ALA A 294 -7.08 7.65 -9.03
C ALA A 294 -6.26 8.45 -8.03
N GLY A 295 -6.55 9.73 -7.96
CA GLY A 295 -5.96 10.64 -6.99
C GLY A 295 -7.00 11.45 -6.23
N LEU A 296 -6.58 11.98 -5.10
CA LEU A 296 -7.37 12.85 -4.25
C LEU A 296 -6.51 14.03 -3.80
N LYS A 297 -7.02 15.25 -3.92
CA LYS A 297 -6.52 16.44 -3.26
C LYS A 297 -7.41 16.73 -2.06
N VAL A 298 -6.83 16.92 -0.90
CA VAL A 298 -7.51 17.34 0.33
C VAL A 298 -7.02 18.74 0.70
N THR A 299 -7.95 19.62 1.04
CA THR A 299 -7.63 20.97 1.52
C THR A 299 -8.32 21.23 2.85
N GLY A 300 -7.67 22.00 3.72
CA GLY A 300 -8.23 22.36 5.04
C GLY A 300 -7.59 21.58 6.19
N ASP A 301 -8.28 21.53 7.32
CA ASP A 301 -7.72 21.02 8.58
C ASP A 301 -7.40 19.52 8.56
N ALA A 302 -8.11 18.73 7.76
CA ALA A 302 -7.82 17.31 7.60
C ALA A 302 -6.41 17.01 7.07
N VAL A 303 -5.74 18.00 6.45
CA VAL A 303 -4.34 17.87 6.00
C VAL A 303 -3.40 17.65 7.17
N TRP A 304 -3.80 18.02 8.39
CA TRP A 304 -3.01 17.77 9.60
C TRP A 304 -2.76 16.28 9.84
N ASN A 305 -3.74 15.42 9.57
CA ASN A 305 -3.53 13.97 9.65
C ASN A 305 -2.37 13.50 8.76
N PHE A 306 -2.30 13.97 7.51
CA PHE A 306 -1.20 13.67 6.60
C PHE A 306 0.15 14.23 7.08
N THR A 307 0.13 15.44 7.63
CA THR A 307 1.33 16.09 8.17
C THR A 307 1.93 15.29 9.31
N VAL A 308 1.09 14.87 10.28
CA VAL A 308 1.53 14.05 11.41
C VAL A 308 1.96 12.66 10.94
N MET A 309 1.20 12.04 10.06
CA MET A 309 1.52 10.73 9.45
C MET A 309 2.93 10.72 8.82
N PHE A 310 3.26 11.73 8.04
CA PHE A 310 4.59 11.89 7.45
C PHE A 310 5.67 12.09 8.53
N LEU A 311 5.43 13.00 9.48
CA LEU A 311 6.40 13.37 10.51
C LEU A 311 6.68 12.22 11.49
N GLN A 312 5.69 11.38 11.81
CA GLN A 312 5.88 10.18 12.63
C GLN A 312 6.99 9.28 12.06
N VAL A 313 6.95 8.99 10.77
CA VAL A 313 7.96 8.15 10.13
C VAL A 313 9.27 8.90 9.91
N TRP A 314 9.19 10.17 9.52
CA TRP A 314 10.37 11.01 9.32
C TRP A 314 11.20 11.12 10.59
N ASN A 315 10.58 11.50 11.70
CA ASN A 315 11.27 11.71 12.97
C ASN A 315 11.79 10.41 13.59
N ALA A 316 11.05 9.29 13.46
CA ALA A 316 11.50 7.99 13.92
C ALA A 316 12.82 7.56 13.25
N ILE A 317 12.97 7.81 11.93
CA ILE A 317 14.14 7.36 11.19
C ILE A 317 15.29 8.37 11.28
N ARG A 318 15.01 9.67 11.14
CA ARG A 318 16.03 10.72 11.09
C ARG A 318 16.40 11.29 12.45
N LYS A 319 15.61 11.01 13.49
CA LYS A 319 15.80 11.48 14.87
C LYS A 319 16.00 12.99 14.95
N THR A 320 15.06 13.72 14.36
CA THR A 320 15.04 15.18 14.46
C THR A 320 14.30 15.57 15.74
N ASP A 321 14.91 16.39 16.58
CA ASP A 321 14.29 16.98 17.79
C ASP A 321 13.38 18.17 17.45
N GLU A 322 12.94 18.27 16.22
CA GLU A 322 12.10 19.36 15.75
C GLU A 322 10.67 19.21 16.28
N GLY A 323 10.23 20.18 17.03
CA GLY A 323 8.87 20.22 17.52
C GLY A 323 7.86 20.39 16.38
N TYR A 324 6.72 19.70 16.47
CA TYR A 324 5.61 19.78 15.50
C TYR A 324 4.98 21.18 15.39
N GLY A 325 5.33 22.09 16.31
CA GLY A 325 4.78 23.45 16.39
C GLY A 325 4.97 24.31 15.14
N ALA A 326 5.99 24.04 14.31
CA ALA A 326 6.19 24.74 13.04
C ALA A 326 5.16 24.36 11.97
N PHE A 327 4.53 23.19 12.10
CA PHE A 327 3.65 22.58 11.10
C PHE A 327 2.19 22.51 11.52
N LEU A 328 1.84 23.11 12.69
CA LEU A 328 0.46 23.14 13.20
C LEU A 328 -0.50 23.78 12.20
N PRO A 329 -1.77 23.30 12.11
CA PRO A 329 -2.81 23.96 11.35
C PRO A 329 -2.92 25.44 11.74
N HIS A 330 -3.30 26.27 10.79
CA HIS A 330 -3.45 27.73 10.99
C HIS A 330 -2.19 28.50 11.40
N LYS A 331 -1.02 27.87 11.45
CA LYS A 331 0.23 28.61 11.71
C LYS A 331 0.56 29.57 10.56
N HIS A 332 0.26 29.14 9.35
CA HIS A 332 0.55 29.88 8.11
C HIS A 332 -0.70 30.40 7.42
N TYR A 333 -1.89 29.99 7.90
CA TYR A 333 -3.19 30.33 7.32
C TYR A 333 -4.17 30.62 8.45
N GLU A 334 -4.64 31.89 8.54
CA GLU A 334 -5.56 32.34 9.56
C GLU A 334 -7.04 32.12 9.20
N ASP A 335 -7.33 31.97 7.90
CA ASP A 335 -8.70 31.81 7.41
C ASP A 335 -9.24 30.41 7.70
N ALA A 336 -10.45 30.34 8.24
CA ALA A 336 -11.17 29.08 8.41
C ALA A 336 -11.53 28.49 7.03
N PHE A 337 -11.16 27.24 6.82
CA PHE A 337 -11.56 26.51 5.61
C PHE A 337 -13.06 26.22 5.64
N LYS A 338 -13.67 26.29 4.47
CA LYS A 338 -15.07 25.88 4.29
C LYS A 338 -15.04 24.55 3.57
N GLY A 339 -15.49 23.51 4.24
CA GLY A 339 -15.61 22.16 3.69
C GLY A 339 -17.06 21.79 3.41
N LYS A 340 -17.24 20.65 2.77
CA LYS A 340 -18.51 20.01 2.56
C LYS A 340 -18.45 18.55 2.98
N GLY A 341 -19.35 18.14 3.85
CA GLY A 341 -19.33 16.81 4.45
C GLY A 341 -18.17 16.61 5.43
N PHE A 342 -17.72 15.37 5.59
CA PHE A 342 -16.70 15.00 6.57
C PHE A 342 -15.57 14.25 5.89
N ILE A 343 -14.33 14.51 6.30
CA ILE A 343 -13.11 13.95 5.72
C ILE A 343 -12.21 13.43 6.83
N GLN A 344 -11.73 12.20 6.69
CA GLN A 344 -10.87 11.54 7.66
C GLN A 344 -9.73 10.81 6.95
N PRO A 345 -8.59 11.47 6.72
CA PRO A 345 -7.37 10.78 6.32
C PRO A 345 -6.88 9.87 7.46
N TYR A 346 -6.52 8.64 7.13
CA TYR A 346 -6.02 7.66 8.10
C TYR A 346 -4.85 6.88 7.54
N ALA A 347 -4.00 6.36 8.42
CA ALA A 347 -2.96 5.39 8.09
C ALA A 347 -3.35 4.01 8.58
N ASP A 348 -2.74 3.03 7.94
CA ASP A 348 -2.67 1.64 8.38
C ASP A 348 -1.21 1.23 8.46
N ASN A 349 -0.84 0.42 9.44
CA ASN A 349 0.54 0.04 9.66
C ASN A 349 0.67 -1.34 10.31
N PRO A 350 1.78 -2.06 10.07
CA PRO A 350 1.98 -3.41 10.60
C PRO A 350 2.59 -3.45 12.01
N LEU A 351 2.54 -2.35 12.78
CA LEU A 351 3.17 -2.25 14.10
C LEU A 351 2.34 -2.91 15.20
N ASP A 352 1.05 -2.75 15.11
CA ASP A 352 0.06 -3.35 16.01
C ASP A 352 -0.67 -4.54 15.35
N HIS A 353 -1.74 -5.00 15.94
CA HIS A 353 -2.59 -6.09 15.42
C HIS A 353 -3.88 -5.57 14.81
N GLU A 354 -4.06 -4.24 14.75
CA GLU A 354 -5.24 -3.63 14.18
C GLU A 354 -5.06 -3.42 12.67
N ILE A 355 -5.99 -3.95 11.89
CA ILE A 355 -5.99 -3.87 10.41
C ILE A 355 -6.98 -2.80 9.96
N VAL A 356 -6.62 -1.54 10.22
CA VAL A 356 -7.52 -0.39 10.03
C VAL A 356 -8.05 -0.33 8.59
N GLY A 357 -7.19 -0.54 7.60
CA GLY A 357 -7.56 -0.47 6.19
C GLY A 357 -8.60 -1.52 5.80
N GLU A 358 -8.42 -2.77 6.22
CA GLU A 358 -9.38 -3.84 5.95
C GLU A 358 -10.70 -3.61 6.67
N ASN A 359 -10.65 -3.20 7.95
CA ASN A 359 -11.84 -2.94 8.75
C ASN A 359 -12.67 -1.77 8.20
N VAL A 360 -12.02 -0.74 7.64
CA VAL A 360 -12.72 0.34 6.91
C VAL A 360 -13.48 -0.23 5.71
N TYR A 361 -12.86 -1.09 4.91
CA TYR A 361 -13.49 -1.71 3.76
C TYR A 361 -14.65 -2.64 4.17
N LEU A 362 -14.43 -3.48 5.19
CA LEU A 362 -15.46 -4.39 5.73
C LEU A 362 -16.66 -3.61 6.24
N ASN A 363 -16.45 -2.50 6.93
CA ASN A 363 -17.54 -1.69 7.46
C ASN A 363 -18.34 -1.03 6.34
N ILE A 364 -17.70 -0.46 5.30
CA ILE A 364 -18.40 0.06 4.11
C ILE A 364 -19.27 -1.02 3.46
N ILE A 365 -18.75 -2.24 3.27
CA ILE A 365 -19.49 -3.35 2.66
C ILE A 365 -20.68 -3.78 3.55
N ASN A 366 -20.47 -3.87 4.87
CA ASN A 366 -21.48 -4.35 5.81
C ASN A 366 -22.63 -3.34 6.03
N THR A 367 -22.33 -2.03 5.96
CA THR A 367 -23.32 -0.96 6.14
C THR A 367 -24.02 -0.54 4.85
N ALA A 368 -23.53 -0.97 3.70
CA ALA A 368 -24.12 -0.68 2.40
C ALA A 368 -25.57 -1.21 2.27
N ASN A 369 -26.46 -0.39 1.69
CA ASN A 369 -27.86 -0.73 1.47
C ASN A 369 -28.22 -0.87 -0.02
N HIS A 370 -27.57 -0.09 -0.90
CA HIS A 370 -27.91 -0.04 -2.33
C HIS A 370 -26.78 -0.55 -3.20
N TYR A 371 -25.55 -0.03 -3.05
CA TYR A 371 -24.42 -0.45 -3.86
C TYR A 371 -23.07 -0.27 -3.17
N VAL A 372 -22.08 -1.07 -3.59
CA VAL A 372 -20.65 -0.86 -3.34
C VAL A 372 -19.88 -1.03 -4.63
N TYR A 373 -19.20 0.01 -5.09
CA TYR A 373 -18.33 -0.02 -6.25
C TYR A 373 -16.88 0.04 -5.82
N ILE A 374 -16.04 -0.78 -6.45
CA ILE A 374 -14.66 -1.03 -6.00
C ILE A 374 -13.69 -0.98 -7.18
N TYR A 375 -12.60 -0.24 -7.02
CA TYR A 375 -11.41 -0.36 -7.85
C TYR A 375 -10.29 -1.03 -7.07
N THR A 376 -9.65 -2.05 -7.64
CA THR A 376 -8.44 -2.65 -7.07
C THR A 376 -7.58 -3.28 -8.15
N PRO A 377 -6.24 -3.10 -8.12
CA PRO A 377 -5.34 -3.78 -9.05
C PRO A 377 -5.20 -5.27 -8.74
N TYR A 378 -5.40 -5.66 -7.49
CA TYR A 378 -5.26 -7.03 -7.02
C TYR A 378 -6.44 -7.41 -6.15
N LEU A 379 -7.12 -8.50 -6.50
CA LEU A 379 -8.25 -9.06 -5.74
C LEU A 379 -7.81 -10.39 -5.14
N ILE A 380 -7.08 -10.31 -4.02
CA ILE A 380 -6.49 -11.45 -3.31
C ILE A 380 -6.90 -11.36 -1.84
N ILE A 381 -8.18 -11.58 -1.62
CA ILE A 381 -8.88 -11.31 -0.37
C ILE A 381 -8.93 -12.55 0.53
N ASP A 382 -9.04 -12.31 1.82
CA ASP A 382 -9.21 -13.33 2.81
C ASP A 382 -10.66 -13.86 2.90
N ASN A 383 -10.93 -14.68 3.90
CA ASN A 383 -12.25 -15.27 4.10
C ASN A 383 -13.27 -14.25 4.61
N GLU A 384 -12.85 -13.33 5.46
CA GLU A 384 -13.67 -12.29 6.09
C GLU A 384 -14.21 -11.34 5.01
N MET A 385 -13.33 -10.81 4.18
CA MET A 385 -13.68 -9.95 3.06
C MET A 385 -14.56 -10.67 2.02
N THR A 386 -14.21 -11.92 1.69
CA THR A 386 -15.02 -12.76 0.78
C THR A 386 -16.42 -12.97 1.32
N THR A 387 -16.54 -13.24 2.62
CA THR A 387 -17.83 -13.47 3.28
C THR A 387 -18.67 -12.20 3.31
N ALA A 388 -18.08 -11.06 3.67
CA ALA A 388 -18.76 -9.77 3.70
C ALA A 388 -19.31 -9.38 2.31
N LEU A 389 -18.49 -9.47 1.27
CA LEU A 389 -18.89 -9.22 -0.12
C LEU A 389 -20.03 -10.13 -0.56
N CYS A 390 -19.90 -11.45 -0.34
CA CYS A 390 -20.95 -12.41 -0.72
C CYS A 390 -22.25 -12.19 0.04
N LEU A 391 -22.18 -11.85 1.34
CA LEU A 391 -23.36 -11.58 2.16
C LEU A 391 -24.06 -10.30 1.71
N ALA A 392 -23.32 -9.23 1.47
CA ALA A 392 -23.88 -7.97 0.99
C ALA A 392 -24.60 -8.15 -0.37
N ALA A 393 -23.98 -8.86 -1.33
CA ALA A 393 -24.61 -9.18 -2.62
C ALA A 393 -25.91 -10.01 -2.43
N LYS A 394 -25.90 -11.00 -1.52
CA LYS A 394 -27.10 -11.81 -1.22
C LYS A 394 -28.20 -11.02 -0.50
N ARG A 395 -27.86 -9.94 0.20
CA ARG A 395 -28.84 -8.98 0.77
C ARG A 395 -29.46 -8.08 -0.30
N GLY A 396 -28.97 -8.11 -1.56
CA GLY A 396 -29.45 -7.30 -2.66
C GLY A 396 -28.63 -6.05 -2.94
N VAL A 397 -27.47 -5.88 -2.32
CA VAL A 397 -26.53 -4.77 -2.60
C VAL A 397 -25.89 -5.00 -3.97
N ASP A 398 -25.91 -4.00 -4.87
CA ASP A 398 -25.25 -4.04 -6.18
C ASP A 398 -23.73 -3.87 -6.01
N ILE A 399 -22.99 -4.97 -5.99
CA ILE A 399 -21.53 -4.93 -5.85
C ILE A 399 -20.87 -5.03 -7.23
N LYS A 400 -20.03 -4.05 -7.55
CA LYS A 400 -19.24 -4.02 -8.78
C LYS A 400 -17.76 -3.84 -8.44
N ILE A 401 -16.92 -4.72 -8.98
CA ILE A 401 -15.46 -4.71 -8.77
C ILE A 401 -14.77 -4.60 -10.12
N VAL A 402 -13.87 -3.63 -10.28
CA VAL A 402 -13.03 -3.49 -11.47
C VAL A 402 -11.61 -3.91 -11.13
N THR A 403 -11.07 -4.82 -11.94
CA THR A 403 -9.70 -5.32 -11.90
C THR A 403 -9.00 -5.05 -13.23
N PRO A 404 -7.67 -5.18 -13.35
CA PRO A 404 -6.97 -4.98 -14.62
C PRO A 404 -7.44 -5.91 -15.74
N GLY A 405 -7.54 -5.40 -16.96
CA GLY A 405 -7.68 -6.22 -18.17
C GLY A 405 -6.34 -6.67 -18.73
N ILE A 406 -5.30 -5.82 -18.63
CA ILE A 406 -3.92 -6.15 -18.97
C ILE A 406 -3.09 -6.15 -17.68
N PRO A 407 -2.66 -7.31 -17.18
CA PRO A 407 -1.99 -7.39 -15.87
C PRO A 407 -0.50 -7.01 -15.94
N ASP A 408 0.01 -6.42 -14.87
CA ASP A 408 1.44 -6.19 -14.63
C ASP A 408 2.20 -7.47 -14.29
N LYS A 409 1.56 -8.38 -13.54
CA LYS A 409 2.12 -9.66 -13.05
C LYS A 409 1.17 -10.81 -13.35
N LYS A 410 1.51 -11.65 -14.32
CA LYS A 410 0.64 -12.76 -14.78
C LYS A 410 0.24 -13.75 -13.69
N LEU A 411 1.15 -14.09 -12.75
CA LEU A 411 0.84 -15.02 -11.65
C LEU A 411 -0.12 -14.41 -10.63
N VAL A 412 0.06 -13.13 -10.30
CA VAL A 412 -0.82 -12.39 -9.39
C VAL A 412 -2.22 -12.25 -10.01
N PHE A 413 -2.29 -12.00 -11.31
CA PHE A 413 -3.56 -11.94 -12.02
C PHE A 413 -4.27 -13.30 -12.09
N LEU A 414 -3.51 -14.39 -12.31
CA LEU A 414 -4.07 -15.73 -12.25
C LEU A 414 -4.66 -16.05 -10.87
N LEU A 415 -4.01 -15.58 -9.81
CA LEU A 415 -4.50 -15.68 -8.45
C LEU A 415 -5.75 -14.81 -8.23
N THR A 416 -5.76 -13.54 -8.67
CA THR A 416 -6.95 -12.66 -8.68
C THR A 416 -8.14 -13.35 -9.36
N GLN A 417 -7.95 -13.93 -10.55
CA GLN A 417 -9.01 -14.65 -11.27
C GLN A 417 -9.54 -15.88 -10.51
N SER A 418 -8.79 -16.42 -9.57
CA SER A 418 -9.25 -17.58 -8.79
C SER A 418 -10.41 -17.25 -7.82
N TYR A 419 -10.58 -15.98 -7.46
CA TYR A 419 -11.66 -15.50 -6.61
C TYR A 419 -12.95 -15.22 -7.39
N TYR A 420 -12.86 -14.99 -8.70
CA TYR A 420 -14.00 -14.57 -9.53
C TYR A 420 -15.18 -15.51 -9.45
N LYS A 421 -14.95 -16.84 -9.56
CA LYS A 421 -16.03 -17.83 -9.58
C LYS A 421 -16.95 -17.70 -8.39
N GLN A 422 -16.38 -17.67 -7.17
CA GLN A 422 -17.13 -17.61 -5.92
C GLN A 422 -17.92 -16.30 -5.80
N LEU A 423 -17.31 -15.18 -6.17
CA LEU A 423 -17.93 -13.85 -6.11
C LEU A 423 -19.05 -13.69 -7.15
N VAL A 424 -18.81 -14.12 -8.39
CA VAL A 424 -19.82 -14.09 -9.46
C VAL A 424 -21.00 -15.02 -9.16
N GLU A 425 -20.76 -16.18 -8.55
CA GLU A 425 -21.82 -17.11 -8.11
C GLU A 425 -22.67 -16.50 -6.98
N ALA A 426 -22.10 -15.63 -6.14
CA ALA A 426 -22.82 -14.89 -5.10
C ALA A 426 -23.64 -13.70 -5.63
N GLY A 427 -23.48 -13.32 -6.91
CA GLY A 427 -24.18 -12.21 -7.53
C GLY A 427 -23.36 -10.94 -7.76
N ILE A 428 -22.06 -10.96 -7.41
CA ILE A 428 -21.17 -9.81 -7.58
C ILE A 428 -20.79 -9.65 -9.06
N HIS A 429 -20.72 -8.42 -9.53
CA HIS A 429 -20.39 -8.06 -10.90
C HIS A 429 -18.89 -7.70 -10.98
N ILE A 430 -18.08 -8.56 -11.58
CA ILE A 430 -16.66 -8.31 -11.81
C ILE A 430 -16.46 -7.79 -13.24
N TYR A 431 -15.60 -6.80 -13.38
CA TYR A 431 -15.22 -6.18 -14.64
C TYR A 431 -13.69 -6.21 -14.78
N GLU A 432 -13.19 -6.61 -15.94
CA GLU A 432 -11.79 -6.42 -16.33
C GLU A 432 -11.66 -5.16 -17.18
N TYR A 433 -10.84 -4.20 -16.75
CA TYR A 433 -10.64 -2.92 -17.41
C TYR A 433 -9.98 -3.10 -18.78
N THR A 434 -10.76 -3.13 -19.84
CA THR A 434 -10.31 -3.49 -21.19
C THR A 434 -9.20 -2.59 -21.75
N PRO A 435 -9.19 -1.25 -21.51
CA PRO A 435 -8.14 -0.40 -22.06
C PRO A 435 -6.73 -0.67 -21.52
N GLY A 436 -6.60 -1.33 -20.37
CA GLY A 436 -5.27 -1.56 -19.81
C GLY A 436 -5.22 -2.01 -18.36
N PHE A 437 -4.35 -1.36 -17.59
CA PHE A 437 -4.11 -1.67 -16.19
C PHE A 437 -4.77 -0.63 -15.29
N ILE A 438 -5.71 -1.07 -14.44
CA ILE A 438 -6.27 -0.22 -13.39
C ILE A 438 -5.45 -0.40 -12.11
N HIS A 439 -4.95 0.70 -11.56
CA HIS A 439 -4.13 0.72 -10.34
C HIS A 439 -4.81 1.51 -9.20
N ALA A 440 -5.97 2.10 -9.42
CA ALA A 440 -6.75 2.79 -8.40
C ALA A 440 -7.21 1.85 -7.27
N LYS A 441 -7.29 2.37 -6.04
CA LYS A 441 -7.80 1.70 -4.84
C LYS A 441 -8.85 2.60 -4.23
N CYS A 442 -10.10 2.29 -4.57
CA CYS A 442 -11.23 3.14 -4.21
C CYS A 442 -12.46 2.31 -3.90
N PHE A 443 -13.25 2.78 -2.94
CA PHE A 443 -14.60 2.31 -2.65
C PHE A 443 -15.57 3.48 -2.70
N ALA A 444 -16.76 3.27 -3.27
CA ALA A 444 -17.87 4.20 -3.21
C ALA A 444 -19.15 3.43 -2.87
N SER A 445 -19.95 3.96 -1.95
CA SER A 445 -21.19 3.32 -1.48
C SER A 445 -22.31 4.32 -1.25
N ASP A 446 -23.51 3.98 -1.74
CA ASP A 446 -24.79 4.57 -1.39
C ASP A 446 -24.89 6.10 -1.57
N ASP A 447 -24.11 6.70 -2.48
CA ASP A 447 -23.98 8.16 -2.68
C ASP A 447 -23.54 8.94 -1.42
N LYS A 448 -23.07 8.25 -0.40
CA LYS A 448 -22.77 8.82 0.92
C LYS A 448 -21.31 8.75 1.28
N VAL A 449 -20.69 7.58 1.14
CA VAL A 449 -19.34 7.31 1.60
C VAL A 449 -18.42 6.89 0.48
N ALA A 450 -17.17 7.28 0.59
CA ALA A 450 -16.11 6.78 -0.27
C ALA A 450 -14.79 6.67 0.51
N THR A 451 -13.89 5.83 0.02
CA THR A 451 -12.48 5.89 0.40
C THR A 451 -11.60 5.84 -0.83
N VAL A 452 -10.56 6.65 -0.84
CA VAL A 452 -9.51 6.71 -1.87
C VAL A 452 -8.17 6.68 -1.16
N GLY A 453 -7.25 5.84 -1.63
CA GLY A 453 -5.94 5.75 -0.99
C GLY A 453 -4.98 4.80 -1.69
N THR A 454 -4.11 4.21 -0.89
CA THR A 454 -3.03 3.36 -1.36
C THR A 454 -3.29 1.87 -1.15
N ILE A 455 -4.32 1.51 -0.34
CA ILE A 455 -4.58 0.17 0.19
C ILE A 455 -5.19 -0.74 -0.89
N ASN A 456 -4.42 -1.71 -1.38
CA ASN A 456 -4.94 -2.74 -2.28
C ASN A 456 -5.78 -3.78 -1.52
N MET A 457 -6.62 -4.51 -2.25
CA MET A 457 -7.30 -5.70 -1.70
C MET A 457 -6.41 -6.94 -1.84
N ASP A 458 -5.24 -6.91 -1.21
CA ASP A 458 -4.32 -8.05 -1.13
C ASP A 458 -3.64 -8.13 0.24
N TYR A 459 -3.16 -9.34 0.60
CA TYR A 459 -2.57 -9.60 1.91
C TYR A 459 -1.37 -8.70 2.27
N ARG A 460 -0.59 -8.24 1.28
CA ARG A 460 0.56 -7.38 1.59
C ARG A 460 0.11 -5.98 2.01
N SER A 461 -0.84 -5.41 1.29
CA SER A 461 -1.40 -4.10 1.64
C SER A 461 -2.16 -4.15 2.96
N LEU A 462 -2.99 -5.19 3.17
CA LEU A 462 -3.85 -5.28 4.34
C LEU A 462 -3.13 -5.66 5.64
N TYR A 463 -1.92 -6.28 5.57
CA TYR A 463 -1.29 -6.85 6.77
C TYR A 463 0.19 -6.51 6.96
N LEU A 464 0.89 -6.01 5.93
CA LEU A 464 2.35 -5.92 5.97
C LEU A 464 2.90 -4.53 5.66
N HIS A 465 2.17 -3.71 4.89
CA HIS A 465 2.66 -2.42 4.43
C HIS A 465 2.17 -1.28 5.32
N PHE A 466 2.93 -0.18 5.29
CA PHE A 466 2.43 1.12 5.72
C PHE A 466 1.59 1.69 4.57
N GLU A 467 0.34 1.96 4.83
CA GLU A 467 -0.65 2.41 3.85
C GLU A 467 -1.38 3.65 4.36
N ASN A 468 -2.12 4.32 3.48
CA ASN A 468 -3.06 5.36 3.88
C ASN A 468 -4.33 5.35 3.03
N GLY A 469 -5.40 5.88 3.61
CA GLY A 469 -6.66 6.13 2.94
C GLY A 469 -7.30 7.42 3.41
N VAL A 470 -8.30 7.88 2.69
CA VAL A 470 -9.14 9.01 3.09
C VAL A 470 -10.59 8.54 3.07
N PHE A 471 -11.18 8.44 4.24
CA PHE A 471 -12.61 8.19 4.39
C PHE A 471 -13.36 9.51 4.23
N MET A 472 -14.41 9.51 3.39
CA MET A 472 -15.22 10.70 3.08
C MET A 472 -16.70 10.38 3.24
N TYR A 473 -17.43 11.32 3.84
CA TYR A 473 -18.87 11.25 3.97
C TYR A 473 -19.52 12.53 3.45
N LYS A 474 -20.49 12.39 2.52
CA LYS A 474 -21.24 13.49 1.88
C LYS A 474 -20.38 14.62 1.30
N ASN A 475 -19.16 14.30 0.89
CA ASN A 475 -18.30 15.19 0.14
C ASN A 475 -18.52 15.03 -1.37
N ASP A 476 -18.30 16.08 -2.14
CA ASP A 476 -18.50 16.06 -3.61
C ASP A 476 -17.59 15.04 -4.32
N ALA A 477 -16.42 14.72 -3.76
CA ALA A 477 -15.52 13.70 -4.28
C ALA A 477 -16.14 12.29 -4.31
N VAL A 478 -17.13 12.00 -3.42
CA VAL A 478 -17.86 10.73 -3.42
C VAL A 478 -18.60 10.56 -4.74
N MET A 479 -19.32 11.59 -5.18
CA MET A 479 -20.09 11.55 -6.43
C MET A 479 -19.19 11.65 -7.66
N GLN A 480 -18.07 12.36 -7.59
CA GLN A 480 -17.06 12.40 -8.66
C GLN A 480 -16.48 11.01 -8.90
N LEU A 481 -16.10 10.29 -7.82
CA LEU A 481 -15.61 8.92 -7.88
C LEU A 481 -16.66 7.96 -8.45
N LYS A 482 -17.91 8.00 -7.94
CA LYS A 482 -19.00 7.17 -8.46
C LYS A 482 -19.17 7.35 -9.98
N HIS A 483 -19.20 8.59 -10.43
CA HIS A 483 -19.39 8.92 -11.86
C HIS A 483 -18.25 8.36 -12.74
N ASP A 484 -17.01 8.42 -12.24
CA ASP A 484 -15.85 7.81 -12.91
C ASP A 484 -15.98 6.28 -12.95
N MET A 485 -16.45 5.67 -11.85
CA MET A 485 -16.69 4.21 -11.79
C MET A 485 -17.74 3.76 -12.78
N GLU A 486 -18.87 4.49 -12.89
CA GLU A 486 -19.94 4.19 -13.84
C GLU A 486 -19.44 4.22 -15.28
N LYS A 487 -18.68 5.24 -15.67
CA LYS A 487 -18.04 5.32 -17.00
C LYS A 487 -17.04 4.18 -17.24
N THR A 488 -16.32 3.79 -16.21
CA THR A 488 -15.34 2.70 -16.30
C THR A 488 -16.01 1.34 -16.52
N PHE A 489 -17.18 1.09 -15.93
CA PHE A 489 -17.94 -0.14 -16.19
C PHE A 489 -18.36 -0.26 -17.65
N GLU A 490 -18.71 0.85 -18.31
CA GLU A 490 -19.14 0.86 -19.72
C GLU A 490 -18.04 0.41 -20.68
N ILE A 491 -16.78 0.70 -20.37
CA ILE A 491 -15.60 0.37 -21.21
C ILE A 491 -14.86 -0.87 -20.74
N SER A 492 -15.40 -1.57 -19.72
CA SER A 492 -14.78 -2.77 -19.13
C SER A 492 -15.55 -4.03 -19.51
N GLN A 493 -14.83 -5.14 -19.63
CA GLN A 493 -15.41 -6.43 -19.93
C GLN A 493 -16.04 -7.04 -18.67
N ARG A 494 -17.35 -7.20 -18.65
CA ARG A 494 -18.03 -7.93 -17.58
C ARG A 494 -17.70 -9.41 -17.61
N ILE A 495 -17.28 -9.97 -16.49
CA ILE A 495 -16.97 -11.39 -16.34
C ILE A 495 -18.23 -12.18 -16.06
N THR A 496 -18.46 -13.20 -16.89
CA THR A 496 -19.62 -14.11 -16.77
C THR A 496 -19.23 -15.42 -16.06
N LYS A 497 -20.22 -16.16 -15.56
CA LYS A 497 -19.99 -17.51 -14.97
C LYS A 497 -19.28 -18.46 -15.93
N ALA A 498 -19.56 -18.39 -17.22
CA ALA A 498 -18.91 -19.21 -18.23
C ALA A 498 -17.41 -18.89 -18.35
N MET A 499 -17.02 -17.62 -18.26
CA MET A 499 -15.62 -17.19 -18.31
C MET A 499 -14.80 -17.61 -17.08
N CYS A 500 -15.47 -17.86 -15.96
CA CYS A 500 -14.82 -18.36 -14.75
C CYS A 500 -14.47 -19.86 -14.82
N GLN A 501 -14.94 -20.58 -15.82
CA GLN A 501 -14.61 -21.99 -16.01
C GLN A 501 -13.19 -22.11 -16.58
N GLY A 502 -12.33 -22.84 -15.89
CA GLY A 502 -10.95 -23.11 -16.30
C GLY A 502 -10.74 -24.58 -16.66
N ASN A 503 -9.68 -24.87 -17.42
CA ASN A 503 -9.22 -26.23 -17.57
C ASN A 503 -8.56 -26.73 -16.26
N LEU A 504 -8.39 -28.06 -16.14
CA LEU A 504 -7.86 -28.69 -14.92
C LEU A 504 -6.50 -28.09 -14.49
N ARG A 505 -5.62 -27.79 -15.46
CA ARG A 505 -4.29 -27.20 -15.18
C ARG A 505 -4.43 -25.80 -14.56
N LYS A 506 -5.27 -24.93 -15.14
CA LYS A 506 -5.52 -23.58 -14.60
C LYS A 506 -6.07 -23.68 -13.18
N THR A 507 -7.08 -24.53 -12.97
CA THR A 507 -7.72 -24.71 -11.66
C THR A 507 -6.72 -25.20 -10.60
N LEU A 508 -5.88 -26.20 -10.93
CA LEU A 508 -4.87 -26.72 -10.02
C LEU A 508 -3.83 -25.65 -9.66
N THR A 509 -3.34 -24.90 -10.66
CA THR A 509 -2.40 -23.79 -10.42
C THR A 509 -3.01 -22.72 -9.53
N GLN A 510 -4.25 -22.33 -9.79
CA GLN A 510 -4.99 -21.37 -8.96
C GLN A 510 -5.16 -21.86 -7.52
N SER A 511 -5.46 -23.15 -7.32
CA SER A 511 -5.59 -23.74 -5.98
C SER A 511 -4.28 -23.70 -5.20
N VAL A 512 -3.16 -24.01 -5.84
CA VAL A 512 -1.83 -23.89 -5.21
C VAL A 512 -1.49 -22.44 -4.90
N LEU A 513 -1.74 -21.51 -5.83
CA LEU A 513 -1.49 -20.08 -5.61
C LEU A 513 -2.36 -19.53 -4.47
N ARG A 514 -3.64 -19.93 -4.36
CA ARG A 514 -4.51 -19.52 -3.23
C ARG A 514 -3.98 -19.98 -1.88
N LEU A 515 -3.40 -21.17 -1.82
CA LEU A 515 -2.80 -21.68 -0.59
C LEU A 515 -1.58 -20.84 -0.15
N LEU A 516 -0.82 -20.31 -1.12
CA LEU A 516 0.36 -19.48 -0.89
C LEU A 516 0.05 -17.97 -0.88
N ALA A 517 -1.19 -17.59 -1.18
CA ALA A 517 -1.60 -16.18 -1.29
C ALA A 517 -1.16 -15.29 -0.12
N PRO A 518 -1.26 -15.73 1.16
CA PRO A 518 -0.81 -14.92 2.29
C PRO A 518 0.70 -14.68 2.33
N LEU A 519 1.50 -15.45 1.58
CA LEU A 519 2.95 -15.34 1.54
C LEU A 519 3.46 -14.58 0.30
N LEU A 520 2.57 -14.29 -0.67
CA LEU A 520 2.85 -13.58 -1.90
C LEU A 520 2.56 -12.10 -1.74
#